data_21144beaf9fd3b0a5b50e4c716652c52
#
_entry.id   21144beaf9fd3b0a5b50e4c716652c52
#
_cell.length_a   1.000
_cell.length_b   1.000
_cell.length_c   1.000
_cell.angle_alpha   90.00
_cell.angle_beta   90.00
_cell.angle_gamma   90.00
#
_symmetry.space_group_name_H-M   'P 1'
#
loop_
_entity.id
_entity.type
_entity.pdbx_description
1 polymer ?
#
loop_
_entity_poly.entity_id
_entity_poly.type
_entity_poly.pdbx_seq_one_letter_code
_entity_poly.pdbx_strand_id
1 'polypeptide(L)'
;MIRKAKIEDSNNIAKLIIKGWQTAYKGLINQGFLDSMKEDEMSKGWKKSIFSQNESNNIYVYEKENKILGVIRFGKVADQNDINHNAEIHVLYVEPKLKRNGIGSKLFDYAKNYFIEHNMKKLIIWCLKGNEPSIEFYKKMGGKIVSEREAKVHNIELEEVGLEYNLEDKIKLLIPTKEYENQAIEYKKEHFDNGEKTLHACSKWDRMDNYDEWLKLLKSNSKKETVQDNYAVTTQFFGVRERDNKIVGMINIRHELANDFLRNYGGNIGYGIRPTERRKGYATQMLEQALKYCKEELNLEKVMLGCYKENEASRRTILNAGGALEREVKTENGKIAQVYWIKL
;
A
#
# COMPACT_ATOMS: atom_id res chain seq x y z
N MET A 1 -4.98 17.12 17.11
CA MET A 1 -5.53 16.06 16.23
C MET A 1 -5.51 16.52 14.76
N ILE A 2 -5.60 15.56 13.80
CA ILE A 2 -5.77 15.90 12.38
C ILE A 2 -7.27 15.84 12.07
N ARG A 3 -7.78 16.85 11.39
CA ARG A 3 -9.18 16.92 10.95
C ARG A 3 -9.32 17.63 9.59
N LYS A 4 -10.40 17.39 8.91
CA LYS A 4 -10.73 18.08 7.65
C LYS A 4 -10.87 19.57 7.90
N ALA A 5 -10.34 20.40 7.01
CA ALA A 5 -10.44 21.85 7.12
C ALA A 5 -11.88 22.32 6.88
N LYS A 6 -12.30 23.32 7.63
CA LYS A 6 -13.59 24.02 7.52
C LYS A 6 -13.38 25.43 6.97
N ILE A 7 -14.42 26.06 6.44
CA ILE A 7 -14.35 27.41 5.86
C ILE A 7 -13.81 28.44 6.88
N GLU A 8 -14.19 28.29 8.15
CA GLU A 8 -13.76 29.15 9.26
C GLU A 8 -12.25 29.10 9.51
N ASP A 9 -11.57 28.02 9.08
CA ASP A 9 -10.13 27.83 9.26
C ASP A 9 -9.31 28.71 8.29
N SER A 10 -9.92 29.22 7.22
CA SER A 10 -9.23 29.88 6.09
C SER A 10 -8.29 31.01 6.51
N ASN A 11 -8.69 31.84 7.49
CA ASN A 11 -7.87 32.94 7.99
C ASN A 11 -6.63 32.41 8.73
N ASN A 12 -6.80 31.41 9.58
CA ASN A 12 -5.68 30.80 10.31
C ASN A 12 -4.73 30.03 9.39
N ILE A 13 -5.26 29.38 8.37
CA ILE A 13 -4.46 28.73 7.32
C ILE A 13 -3.67 29.76 6.53
N ALA A 14 -4.28 30.88 6.12
CA ALA A 14 -3.61 31.97 5.40
C ALA A 14 -2.43 32.53 6.21
N LYS A 15 -2.65 32.85 7.49
CA LYS A 15 -1.59 33.30 8.41
C LYS A 15 -0.43 32.31 8.53
N LEU A 16 -0.76 31.04 8.70
CA LEU A 16 0.23 29.97 8.80
C LEU A 16 1.08 29.86 7.54
N ILE A 17 0.46 29.94 6.35
CA ILE A 17 1.16 29.82 5.07
C ILE A 17 2.03 31.03 4.81
N ILE A 18 1.55 32.27 5.04
CA ILE A 18 2.35 33.49 4.86
C ILE A 18 3.61 33.42 5.73
N LYS A 19 3.46 33.09 7.02
CA LYS A 19 4.61 32.88 7.90
C LYS A 19 5.55 31.77 7.38
N GLY A 20 4.96 30.68 6.89
CA GLY A 20 5.71 29.58 6.30
C GLY A 20 6.55 30.03 5.12
N TRP A 21 5.97 30.79 4.19
CA TRP A 21 6.65 31.37 3.02
C TRP A 21 7.76 32.32 3.42
N GLN A 22 7.46 33.29 4.27
CA GLN A 22 8.43 34.29 4.76
C GLN A 22 9.62 33.63 5.50
N THR A 23 9.41 32.45 6.08
CA THR A 23 10.48 31.72 6.77
C THR A 23 11.26 30.80 5.83
N ALA A 24 10.55 30.01 4.99
CA ALA A 24 11.15 28.97 4.16
C ALA A 24 11.80 29.51 2.89
N TYR A 25 11.33 30.63 2.36
CA TYR A 25 11.78 31.18 1.08
C TYR A 25 12.56 32.47 1.21
N LYS A 26 12.93 32.86 2.44
CA LYS A 26 13.81 33.99 2.68
C LYS A 26 15.16 33.78 1.97
N GLY A 27 15.53 34.72 1.10
CA GLY A 27 16.74 34.61 0.27
C GLY A 27 16.62 33.71 -0.98
N LEU A 28 15.50 32.99 -1.14
CA LEU A 28 15.20 32.22 -2.36
C LEU A 28 14.21 32.93 -3.27
N ILE A 29 13.28 33.71 -2.69
CA ILE A 29 12.30 34.52 -3.40
C ILE A 29 12.52 35.98 -3.03
N ASN A 30 12.16 36.88 -3.95
CA ASN A 30 12.25 38.33 -3.74
C ASN A 30 11.55 38.74 -2.43
N GLN A 31 12.26 39.44 -1.54
CA GLN A 31 11.75 39.80 -0.22
C GLN A 31 10.53 40.73 -0.32
N GLY A 32 10.52 41.67 -1.26
CA GLY A 32 9.39 42.58 -1.48
C GLY A 32 8.09 41.82 -1.84
N PHE A 33 8.21 40.72 -2.58
CA PHE A 33 7.07 39.84 -2.81
C PHE A 33 6.60 39.14 -1.53
N LEU A 34 7.52 38.56 -0.73
CA LEU A 34 7.18 37.92 0.51
C LEU A 34 6.50 38.88 1.51
N ASP A 35 6.96 40.14 1.53
CA ASP A 35 6.41 41.18 2.40
C ASP A 35 5.05 41.71 1.91
N SER A 36 4.79 41.60 0.60
CA SER A 36 3.53 42.04 -0.01
C SER A 36 2.36 41.10 0.16
N MET A 37 2.60 39.86 0.68
CA MET A 37 1.56 38.86 0.86
C MET A 37 0.47 39.30 1.85
N LYS A 38 -0.79 39.30 1.43
CA LYS A 38 -1.92 39.77 2.23
C LYS A 38 -2.75 38.61 2.75
N GLU A 39 -3.05 38.62 4.06
CA GLU A 39 -3.85 37.60 4.71
C GLU A 39 -5.24 37.46 4.10
N ASP A 40 -5.92 38.59 3.81
CA ASP A 40 -7.29 38.59 3.29
C ASP A 40 -7.38 37.97 1.88
N GLU A 41 -6.41 38.27 1.01
CA GLU A 41 -6.35 37.69 -0.32
C GLU A 41 -6.09 36.18 -0.27
N MET A 42 -5.12 35.77 0.53
CA MET A 42 -4.78 34.38 0.78
C MET A 42 -5.98 33.61 1.37
N SER A 43 -6.66 34.21 2.35
CA SER A 43 -7.84 33.63 3.00
C SER A 43 -8.99 33.42 2.02
N LYS A 44 -9.25 34.36 1.11
CA LYS A 44 -10.26 34.22 0.05
C LYS A 44 -9.97 33.00 -0.83
N GLY A 45 -8.70 32.83 -1.22
CA GLY A 45 -8.27 31.67 -2.00
C GLY A 45 -8.50 30.35 -1.25
N TRP A 46 -8.17 30.32 0.04
CA TRP A 46 -8.37 29.14 0.87
C TRP A 46 -9.86 28.83 1.13
N LYS A 47 -10.71 29.86 1.33
CA LYS A 47 -12.18 29.67 1.40
C LYS A 47 -12.71 28.95 0.16
N LYS A 48 -12.31 29.40 -1.03
CA LYS A 48 -12.69 28.79 -2.30
C LYS A 48 -12.19 27.35 -2.39
N SER A 49 -10.94 27.09 -2.04
CA SER A 49 -10.33 25.75 -2.07
C SER A 49 -11.00 24.79 -1.08
N ILE A 50 -11.34 25.27 0.12
CA ILE A 50 -12.03 24.48 1.14
C ILE A 50 -13.48 24.18 0.72
N PHE A 51 -14.18 25.16 0.12
CA PHE A 51 -15.52 24.95 -0.39
C PHE A 51 -15.57 23.90 -1.53
N SER A 52 -14.52 23.86 -2.37
CA SER A 52 -14.42 22.92 -3.49
C SER A 52 -13.72 21.59 -3.15
N GLN A 53 -13.63 21.22 -1.85
CA GLN A 53 -13.04 19.94 -1.45
C GLN A 53 -13.81 18.75 -2.04
N ASN A 54 -13.06 17.81 -2.61
CA ASN A 54 -13.56 16.56 -3.16
C ASN A 54 -12.43 15.51 -3.10
N GLU A 55 -12.61 14.33 -3.67
CA GLU A 55 -11.60 13.27 -3.71
C GLU A 55 -10.26 13.69 -4.36
N SER A 56 -10.28 14.70 -5.24
CA SER A 56 -9.08 15.22 -5.91
C SER A 56 -8.47 16.44 -5.22
N ASN A 57 -9.12 16.98 -4.20
CA ASN A 57 -8.70 18.19 -3.47
C ASN A 57 -9.07 18.08 -2.00
N ASN A 58 -8.21 17.46 -1.25
CA ASN A 58 -8.37 17.22 0.19
C ASN A 58 -7.55 18.25 0.98
N ILE A 59 -8.16 18.87 1.99
CA ILE A 59 -7.48 19.84 2.86
C ILE A 59 -7.71 19.43 4.31
N TYR A 60 -6.62 19.20 5.03
CA TYR A 60 -6.63 18.81 6.44
C TYR A 60 -5.74 19.72 7.27
N VAL A 61 -6.08 19.90 8.53
CA VAL A 61 -5.33 20.72 9.48
C VAL A 61 -4.91 19.88 10.70
N TYR A 62 -3.74 20.20 11.24
CA TYR A 62 -3.34 19.72 12.56
C TYR A 62 -3.72 20.77 13.58
N GLU A 63 -4.64 20.43 14.47
CA GLU A 63 -5.17 21.30 15.52
C GLU A 63 -4.73 20.82 16.91
N LYS A 64 -4.33 21.76 17.74
CA LYS A 64 -4.07 21.56 19.18
C LYS A 64 -4.52 22.79 19.94
N GLU A 65 -5.30 22.61 21.02
CA GLU A 65 -5.79 23.71 21.88
C GLU A 65 -6.50 24.83 21.07
N ASN A 66 -7.36 24.42 20.13
CA ASN A 66 -8.11 25.30 19.21
C ASN A 66 -7.22 26.17 18.30
N LYS A 67 -5.93 25.82 18.14
CA LYS A 67 -4.99 26.50 17.24
C LYS A 67 -4.61 25.58 16.08
N ILE A 68 -4.64 26.11 14.87
CA ILE A 68 -4.14 25.42 13.67
C ILE A 68 -2.63 25.59 13.64
N LEU A 69 -1.92 24.49 13.77
CA LEU A 69 -0.46 24.42 13.84
C LEU A 69 0.17 23.80 12.59
N GLY A 70 -0.64 23.27 11.67
CA GLY A 70 -0.20 22.74 10.40
C GLY A 70 -1.37 22.56 9.45
N VAL A 71 -1.08 22.59 8.16
CA VAL A 71 -2.04 22.37 7.07
C VAL A 71 -1.40 21.52 6.00
N ILE A 72 -2.20 20.63 5.41
CA ILE A 72 -1.85 19.85 4.24
C ILE A 72 -2.97 19.91 3.22
N ARG A 73 -2.61 20.10 1.93
CA ARG A 73 -3.50 19.95 0.78
C ARG A 73 -2.92 18.90 -0.16
N PHE A 74 -3.75 17.95 -0.53
CA PHE A 74 -3.32 16.83 -1.35
C PHE A 74 -4.48 16.28 -2.19
N GLY A 75 -4.15 15.56 -3.26
CA GLY A 75 -5.15 14.98 -4.15
C GLY A 75 -4.54 14.30 -5.36
N LYS A 76 -5.27 14.33 -6.47
CA LYS A 76 -4.73 13.90 -7.77
C LYS A 76 -3.67 14.88 -8.22
N VAL A 77 -2.77 14.40 -9.08
CA VAL A 77 -1.75 15.24 -9.73
C VAL A 77 -2.40 16.42 -10.45
N ALA A 78 -1.85 17.63 -10.27
CA ALA A 78 -2.38 18.85 -10.88
C ALA A 78 -2.04 18.93 -12.37
N ASP A 79 -0.88 18.45 -12.77
CA ASP A 79 -0.47 18.40 -14.18
C ASP A 79 -1.12 17.21 -14.89
N GLN A 80 -2.03 17.49 -15.82
CA GLN A 80 -2.71 16.47 -16.61
C GLN A 80 -1.80 15.70 -17.57
N ASN A 81 -0.59 16.20 -17.84
CA ASN A 81 0.39 15.53 -18.68
C ASN A 81 1.29 14.59 -17.88
N ASP A 82 1.24 14.63 -16.57
CA ASP A 82 1.97 13.68 -15.72
C ASP A 82 1.25 12.33 -15.68
N ILE A 83 1.67 11.44 -16.57
CA ILE A 83 1.15 10.06 -16.67
C ILE A 83 1.82 9.09 -15.68
N ASN A 84 2.89 9.51 -15.01
CA ASN A 84 3.69 8.66 -14.14
C ASN A 84 3.18 8.63 -12.71
N HIS A 85 2.53 9.70 -12.26
CA HIS A 85 2.03 9.84 -10.91
C HIS A 85 0.50 9.94 -10.89
N ASN A 86 -0.11 9.53 -9.80
CA ASN A 86 -1.56 9.62 -9.62
C ASN A 86 -1.96 10.28 -8.30
N ALA A 87 -0.97 10.69 -7.50
CA ALA A 87 -1.13 11.41 -6.26
C ALA A 87 -0.16 12.58 -6.15
N GLU A 88 -0.57 13.68 -5.55
CA GLU A 88 0.27 14.84 -5.29
C GLU A 88 -0.04 15.45 -3.92
N ILE A 89 1.00 15.82 -3.17
CA ILE A 89 0.87 16.74 -2.04
C ILE A 89 1.22 18.12 -2.55
N HIS A 90 0.18 18.97 -2.67
CA HIS A 90 0.33 20.33 -3.20
C HIS A 90 0.84 21.34 -2.17
N VAL A 91 0.47 21.15 -0.89
CA VAL A 91 0.81 22.07 0.20
C VAL A 91 1.05 21.29 1.48
N LEU A 92 2.14 21.58 2.17
CA LEU A 92 2.40 21.13 3.54
C LEU A 92 3.15 22.22 4.30
N TYR A 93 2.47 22.87 5.25
CA TYR A 93 3.06 23.87 6.12
C TYR A 93 2.80 23.57 7.58
N VAL A 94 3.78 23.89 8.42
CA VAL A 94 3.73 23.78 9.88
C VAL A 94 4.19 25.11 10.47
N GLU A 95 3.59 25.53 11.60
CA GLU A 95 4.01 26.73 12.33
C GLU A 95 5.52 26.72 12.52
N PRO A 96 6.26 27.73 12.01
CA PRO A 96 7.73 27.71 11.96
C PRO A 96 8.38 27.43 13.31
N LYS A 97 7.83 27.96 14.40
CA LYS A 97 8.33 27.76 15.76
C LYS A 97 8.14 26.33 16.28
N LEU A 98 7.30 25.54 15.63
CA LEU A 98 6.97 24.17 16.02
C LEU A 98 7.50 23.13 15.03
N LYS A 99 8.40 23.51 14.11
CA LYS A 99 9.12 22.56 13.25
C LYS A 99 9.90 21.55 14.12
N ARG A 100 10.13 20.35 13.57
CA ARG A 100 10.82 19.22 14.24
C ARG A 100 10.08 18.59 15.43
N ASN A 101 8.81 18.96 15.68
CA ASN A 101 7.93 18.33 16.69
C ASN A 101 7.00 17.26 16.12
N GLY A 102 7.32 16.70 14.94
CA GLY A 102 6.58 15.61 14.32
C GLY A 102 5.25 16.00 13.66
N ILE A 103 4.84 17.27 13.68
CA ILE A 103 3.55 17.70 13.09
C ILE A 103 3.55 17.46 11.57
N GLY A 104 4.64 17.85 10.88
CA GLY A 104 4.77 17.64 9.44
C GLY A 104 4.73 16.17 9.04
N SER A 105 5.43 15.31 9.79
CA SER A 105 5.42 13.87 9.56
C SER A 105 4.02 13.27 9.75
N LYS A 106 3.30 13.67 10.79
CA LYS A 106 1.92 13.21 11.03
C LYS A 106 0.96 13.60 9.91
N LEU A 107 1.06 14.83 9.38
CA LEU A 107 0.25 15.30 8.25
C LEU A 107 0.63 14.56 6.96
N PHE A 108 1.92 14.36 6.71
CA PHE A 108 2.41 13.60 5.57
C PHE A 108 1.93 12.16 5.61
N ASP A 109 2.09 11.46 6.74
CA ASP A 109 1.66 10.07 6.91
C ASP A 109 0.15 9.93 6.76
N TYR A 110 -0.62 10.92 7.22
CA TYR A 110 -2.07 10.97 7.00
C TYR A 110 -2.43 10.98 5.50
N ALA A 111 -1.81 11.87 4.72
CA ALA A 111 -2.04 11.94 3.28
C ALA A 111 -1.55 10.67 2.57
N LYS A 112 -0.39 10.15 2.96
CA LYS A 112 0.15 8.90 2.41
C LYS A 112 -0.79 7.72 2.63
N ASN A 113 -1.33 7.57 3.85
CA ASN A 113 -2.30 6.51 4.15
C ASN A 113 -3.58 6.68 3.35
N TYR A 114 -4.10 7.92 3.24
CA TYR A 114 -5.25 8.22 2.39
C TYR A 114 -5.02 7.74 0.94
N PHE A 115 -3.87 8.06 0.35
CA PHE A 115 -3.56 7.66 -1.01
C PHE A 115 -3.48 6.13 -1.17
N ILE A 116 -2.86 5.44 -0.22
CA ILE A 116 -2.78 3.97 -0.20
C ILE A 116 -4.18 3.35 -0.12
N GLU A 117 -5.04 3.85 0.76
CA GLU A 117 -6.43 3.39 0.91
C GLU A 117 -7.28 3.59 -0.36
N HIS A 118 -6.94 4.64 -1.16
CA HIS A 118 -7.58 4.92 -2.44
C HIS A 118 -6.84 4.28 -3.64
N ASN A 119 -5.96 3.29 -3.39
CA ASN A 119 -5.21 2.55 -4.42
C ASN A 119 -4.34 3.42 -5.34
N MET A 120 -3.89 4.57 -4.88
CA MET A 120 -2.89 5.36 -5.58
C MET A 120 -1.51 4.73 -5.43
N LYS A 121 -0.71 4.75 -6.50
CA LYS A 121 0.55 3.98 -6.58
C LYS A 121 1.78 4.83 -6.43
N LYS A 122 1.75 6.03 -6.96
CA LYS A 122 2.89 6.94 -7.02
C LYS A 122 2.49 8.35 -6.63
N LEU A 123 3.18 8.86 -5.63
CA LEU A 123 3.02 10.23 -5.14
C LEU A 123 4.21 11.08 -5.61
N ILE A 124 3.91 12.28 -6.10
CA ILE A 124 4.90 13.33 -6.35
C ILE A 124 4.70 14.50 -5.40
N ILE A 125 5.80 15.13 -5.00
CA ILE A 125 5.82 16.39 -4.26
C ILE A 125 6.80 17.32 -4.93
N TRP A 126 6.36 18.51 -5.28
CA TRP A 126 7.21 19.55 -5.84
C TRP A 126 7.70 20.47 -4.74
N CYS A 127 8.98 20.70 -4.69
CA CYS A 127 9.63 21.54 -3.68
C CYS A 127 10.57 22.54 -4.37
N LEU A 128 10.54 23.79 -3.93
CA LEU A 128 11.42 24.83 -4.45
C LEU A 128 12.88 24.41 -4.32
N LYS A 129 13.62 24.43 -5.42
CA LYS A 129 15.06 24.18 -5.46
C LYS A 129 15.78 25.20 -4.57
N GLY A 130 16.69 24.71 -3.72
CA GLY A 130 17.35 25.53 -2.68
C GLY A 130 16.60 25.57 -1.33
N ASN A 131 15.36 25.07 -1.24
CA ASN A 131 14.70 24.87 0.06
C ASN A 131 15.18 23.57 0.72
N GLU A 132 16.48 23.53 1.03
CA GLU A 132 17.13 22.33 1.59
C GLU A 132 16.44 21.74 2.82
N PRO A 133 15.93 22.55 3.78
CA PRO A 133 15.23 21.98 4.93
C PRO A 133 13.98 21.17 4.57
N SER A 134 13.25 21.58 3.53
CA SER A 134 12.06 20.85 3.06
C SER A 134 12.44 19.64 2.21
N ILE A 135 13.44 19.78 1.33
CA ILE A 135 13.97 18.68 0.52
C ILE A 135 14.46 17.55 1.44
N GLU A 136 15.26 17.86 2.45
CA GLU A 136 15.75 16.88 3.42
C GLU A 136 14.63 16.25 4.27
N PHE A 137 13.60 17.03 4.63
CA PHE A 137 12.41 16.48 5.27
C PHE A 137 11.73 15.44 4.38
N TYR A 138 11.50 15.76 3.11
CA TYR A 138 10.85 14.84 2.19
C TYR A 138 11.72 13.62 1.85
N LYS A 139 13.04 13.77 1.72
CA LYS A 139 13.96 12.62 1.61
C LYS A 139 13.90 11.72 2.84
N LYS A 140 13.87 12.29 4.04
CA LYS A 140 13.72 11.53 5.30
C LYS A 140 12.39 10.77 5.37
N MET A 141 11.33 11.30 4.75
CA MET A 141 10.04 10.61 4.62
C MET A 141 10.04 9.53 3.50
N GLY A 142 11.18 9.27 2.86
CA GLY A 142 11.38 8.22 1.86
C GLY A 142 11.27 8.67 0.41
N GLY A 143 11.21 9.98 0.16
CA GLY A 143 11.16 10.55 -1.20
C GLY A 143 12.50 10.47 -1.92
N LYS A 144 12.45 10.24 -3.22
CA LYS A 144 13.61 10.26 -4.12
C LYS A 144 13.43 11.36 -5.15
N ILE A 145 14.45 12.20 -5.36
CA ILE A 145 14.42 13.18 -6.44
C ILE A 145 14.44 12.43 -7.77
N VAL A 146 13.46 12.71 -8.62
CA VAL A 146 13.29 12.04 -9.93
C VAL A 146 13.25 13.02 -11.10
N SER A 147 12.95 14.29 -10.85
CA SER A 147 12.79 15.29 -11.90
C SER A 147 12.99 16.71 -11.37
N GLU A 148 13.21 17.64 -12.28
CA GLU A 148 13.18 19.08 -12.04
C GLU A 148 12.20 19.71 -13.01
N ARG A 149 11.59 20.84 -12.64
CA ARG A 149 10.74 21.62 -13.54
C ARG A 149 10.87 23.11 -13.26
N GLU A 150 10.55 23.89 -14.29
CA GLU A 150 10.26 25.32 -14.14
C GLU A 150 8.81 25.47 -13.65
N ALA A 151 8.61 26.33 -12.68
CA ALA A 151 7.30 26.70 -12.16
C ALA A 151 7.14 28.20 -12.13
N LYS A 152 5.90 28.67 -12.25
CA LYS A 152 5.61 30.09 -12.19
C LYS A 152 4.57 30.37 -11.11
N VAL A 153 4.96 31.13 -10.11
CA VAL A 153 4.10 31.53 -9.00
C VAL A 153 4.01 33.05 -8.97
N HIS A 154 2.83 33.62 -9.19
CA HIS A 154 2.62 35.08 -9.23
C HIS A 154 3.64 35.83 -10.12
N ASN A 155 3.88 35.34 -11.34
CA ASN A 155 4.87 35.86 -12.29
C ASN A 155 6.34 35.75 -11.87
N ILE A 156 6.67 35.03 -10.82
CA ILE A 156 8.03 34.69 -10.41
C ILE A 156 8.37 33.33 -11.02
N GLU A 157 9.42 33.26 -11.81
CA GLU A 157 9.96 32.01 -12.32
C GLU A 157 10.77 31.32 -11.22
N LEU A 158 10.49 30.05 -10.98
CA LEU A 158 11.07 29.24 -9.91
C LEU A 158 11.49 27.89 -10.49
N GLU A 159 12.54 27.33 -9.94
CA GLU A 159 12.90 25.93 -10.20
C GLU A 159 12.43 25.04 -9.04
N GLU A 160 11.81 23.91 -9.36
CA GLU A 160 11.32 22.94 -8.41
C GLU A 160 11.95 21.57 -8.67
N VAL A 161 12.22 20.84 -7.59
CA VAL A 161 12.59 19.42 -7.62
C VAL A 161 11.38 18.56 -7.27
N GLY A 162 11.16 17.50 -8.05
CA GLY A 162 10.11 16.52 -7.81
C GLY A 162 10.62 15.35 -6.99
N LEU A 163 9.99 15.10 -5.83
CA LEU A 163 10.29 13.94 -5.00
C LEU A 163 9.18 12.89 -5.15
N GLU A 164 9.53 11.73 -5.67
CA GLU A 164 8.63 10.60 -5.87
C GLU A 164 8.63 9.66 -4.68
N TYR A 165 7.43 9.09 -4.39
CA TYR A 165 7.23 8.02 -3.43
C TYR A 165 6.47 6.87 -4.08
N ASN A 166 6.94 5.66 -3.88
CA ASN A 166 6.14 4.47 -4.15
C ASN A 166 5.18 4.26 -2.97
N LEU A 167 3.88 4.23 -3.26
CA LEU A 167 2.79 4.07 -2.29
C LEU A 167 2.32 2.62 -2.16
N GLU A 168 2.95 1.69 -2.86
CA GLU A 168 2.58 0.28 -2.72
C GLU A 168 2.85 -0.20 -1.30
N ASP A 169 1.81 -0.69 -0.66
CA ASP A 169 1.95 -1.37 0.62
C ASP A 169 2.85 -2.58 0.45
N LYS A 170 3.84 -2.72 1.32
CA LYS A 170 4.69 -3.90 1.36
C LYS A 170 4.08 -4.95 2.27
N ILE A 171 4.24 -6.19 1.87
CA ILE A 171 3.94 -7.34 2.70
C ILE A 171 5.20 -8.18 2.91
N LYS A 172 5.18 -8.98 3.95
CA LYS A 172 6.16 -10.06 4.19
C LYS A 172 5.43 -11.37 4.43
N LEU A 173 6.05 -12.47 4.02
CA LEU A 173 5.58 -13.80 4.34
C LEU A 173 6.10 -14.20 5.72
N LEU A 174 5.20 -14.53 6.64
CA LEU A 174 5.54 -14.97 7.99
C LEU A 174 4.94 -16.34 8.28
N ILE A 175 5.71 -17.21 8.92
CA ILE A 175 5.20 -18.46 9.45
C ILE A 175 4.15 -18.15 10.53
N PRO A 176 2.98 -18.82 10.53
CA PRO A 176 1.97 -18.65 11.55
C PRO A 176 2.51 -18.92 12.96
N THR A 177 2.28 -17.99 13.88
CA THR A 177 2.63 -18.09 15.29
C THR A 177 1.42 -17.79 16.17
N LYS A 178 1.49 -18.06 17.46
CA LYS A 178 0.42 -17.78 18.42
C LYS A 178 0.03 -16.30 18.49
N GLU A 179 0.96 -15.39 18.21
CA GLU A 179 0.72 -13.95 18.20
C GLU A 179 -0.33 -13.51 17.18
N TYR A 180 -0.51 -14.28 16.11
CA TYR A 180 -1.46 -13.98 15.03
C TYR A 180 -2.83 -14.64 15.21
N GLU A 181 -3.11 -15.33 16.32
CA GLU A 181 -4.35 -16.09 16.54
C GLU A 181 -5.61 -15.23 16.29
N ASN A 182 -5.72 -14.10 16.98
CA ASN A 182 -6.88 -13.23 16.85
C ASN A 182 -7.09 -12.76 15.41
N GLN A 183 -6.01 -12.37 14.73
CA GLN A 183 -6.07 -11.94 13.33
C GLN A 183 -6.42 -13.10 12.37
N ALA A 184 -5.98 -14.32 12.65
CA ALA A 184 -6.32 -15.51 11.86
C ALA A 184 -7.80 -15.87 12.03
N ILE A 185 -8.36 -15.70 13.23
CA ILE A 185 -9.80 -15.85 13.50
C ILE A 185 -10.59 -14.77 12.76
N GLU A 186 -10.20 -13.52 12.85
CA GLU A 186 -10.82 -12.41 12.11
C GLU A 186 -10.76 -12.62 10.58
N TYR A 187 -9.62 -13.08 10.07
CA TYR A 187 -9.43 -13.41 8.65
C TYR A 187 -10.45 -14.48 8.21
N LYS A 188 -10.59 -15.56 8.97
CA LYS A 188 -11.56 -16.64 8.72
C LYS A 188 -12.98 -16.11 8.75
N LYS A 189 -13.34 -15.35 9.79
CA LYS A 189 -14.66 -14.75 9.94
C LYS A 189 -15.03 -13.86 8.76
N GLU A 190 -14.13 -12.96 8.34
CA GLU A 190 -14.38 -12.04 7.22
C GLU A 190 -14.67 -12.77 5.90
N HIS A 191 -13.99 -13.88 5.62
CA HIS A 191 -14.27 -14.71 4.44
C HIS A 191 -15.69 -15.31 4.50
N PHE A 192 -16.07 -15.85 5.66
CA PHE A 192 -17.41 -16.45 5.82
C PHE A 192 -18.51 -15.39 5.80
N ASP A 193 -18.31 -14.23 6.43
CA ASP A 193 -19.24 -13.09 6.37
C ASP A 193 -19.39 -12.58 4.92
N ASN A 194 -18.35 -12.71 4.09
CA ASN A 194 -18.39 -12.40 2.66
C ASN A 194 -19.08 -13.48 1.80
N GLY A 195 -19.64 -14.54 2.42
CA GLY A 195 -20.37 -15.61 1.75
C GLY A 195 -19.49 -16.75 1.19
N GLU A 196 -18.22 -16.78 1.49
CA GLU A 196 -17.32 -17.86 1.07
C GLU A 196 -17.51 -19.08 1.99
N LYS A 197 -17.58 -20.27 1.40
CA LYS A 197 -17.80 -21.50 2.16
C LYS A 197 -16.49 -22.16 2.62
N THR A 198 -15.36 -21.79 2.04
CA THR A 198 -14.03 -22.35 2.30
C THR A 198 -12.97 -21.26 2.16
N LEU A 199 -11.88 -21.39 2.89
CA LEU A 199 -10.69 -20.58 2.71
C LEU A 199 -9.70 -21.28 1.79
N HIS A 200 -9.15 -20.52 0.84
CA HIS A 200 -8.09 -21.05 -0.02
C HIS A 200 -6.73 -20.97 0.69
N ALA A 201 -5.89 -22.00 0.48
CA ALA A 201 -4.50 -22.05 0.97
C ALA A 201 -4.32 -21.87 2.48
N CYS A 202 -5.26 -22.35 3.26
CA CYS A 202 -5.30 -22.19 4.72
C CYS A 202 -4.92 -23.45 5.51
N SER A 203 -4.48 -24.53 4.85
CA SER A 203 -4.14 -25.82 5.51
C SER A 203 -5.21 -26.31 6.50
N LYS A 204 -6.47 -26.33 6.05
CA LYS A 204 -7.66 -26.75 6.82
C LYS A 204 -8.09 -25.77 7.95
N TRP A 205 -7.53 -24.56 8.05
CA TRP A 205 -7.96 -23.59 9.07
C TRP A 205 -9.47 -23.26 8.99
N ASP A 206 -10.04 -23.32 7.80
CA ASP A 206 -11.48 -23.13 7.56
C ASP A 206 -12.37 -24.17 8.26
N ARG A 207 -11.82 -25.32 8.65
CA ARG A 207 -12.53 -26.45 9.26
C ARG A 207 -12.09 -26.75 10.70
N MET A 208 -11.26 -25.90 11.27
CA MET A 208 -10.71 -26.09 12.62
C MET A 208 -11.11 -24.91 13.50
N ASP A 209 -11.53 -25.19 14.73
CA ASP A 209 -11.93 -24.15 15.68
C ASP A 209 -10.83 -23.85 16.71
N ASN A 210 -9.82 -24.70 16.80
CA ASN A 210 -8.69 -24.51 17.71
C ASN A 210 -7.43 -24.12 16.95
N TYR A 211 -6.94 -22.91 17.22
CA TYR A 211 -5.74 -22.37 16.55
C TYR A 211 -4.46 -23.13 16.93
N ASP A 212 -4.31 -23.58 18.18
CA ASP A 212 -3.12 -24.33 18.61
C ASP A 212 -3.05 -25.71 17.94
N GLU A 213 -4.19 -26.36 17.71
CA GLU A 213 -4.26 -27.61 16.95
C GLU A 213 -3.89 -27.36 15.48
N TRP A 214 -4.32 -26.24 14.90
CA TRP A 214 -3.91 -25.87 13.57
C TRP A 214 -2.40 -25.61 13.48
N LEU A 215 -1.80 -24.92 14.45
CA LEU A 215 -0.34 -24.74 14.50
C LEU A 215 0.40 -26.08 14.60
N LYS A 216 -0.11 -27.03 15.40
CA LYS A 216 0.45 -28.38 15.47
C LYS A 216 0.35 -29.12 14.14
N LEU A 217 -0.78 -28.99 13.43
CA LEU A 217 -0.96 -29.54 12.08
C LEU A 217 0.05 -28.94 11.09
N LEU A 218 0.24 -27.63 11.09
CA LEU A 218 1.23 -26.97 10.23
C LEU A 218 2.65 -27.49 10.50
N LYS A 219 3.01 -27.63 11.78
CA LYS A 219 4.31 -28.18 12.17
C LYS A 219 4.49 -29.64 11.74
N SER A 220 3.44 -30.45 11.84
CA SER A 220 3.46 -31.84 11.36
C SER A 220 3.62 -31.90 9.84
N ASN A 221 2.89 -31.05 9.10
CA ASN A 221 2.94 -31.03 7.64
C ASN A 221 4.22 -30.41 7.07
N SER A 222 5.04 -29.74 7.90
CA SER A 222 6.29 -29.11 7.43
C SER A 222 7.48 -30.06 7.33
N LYS A 223 7.32 -31.33 7.73
CA LYS A 223 8.40 -32.32 7.78
C LYS A 223 7.98 -33.64 7.11
N LYS A 224 8.90 -34.26 6.39
CA LYS A 224 8.68 -35.53 5.70
C LYS A 224 8.36 -36.67 6.65
N GLU A 225 8.95 -36.66 7.85
CA GLU A 225 8.79 -37.71 8.86
C GLU A 225 7.43 -37.70 9.55
N THR A 226 6.70 -36.56 9.48
CA THR A 226 5.45 -36.35 10.23
C THR A 226 4.27 -36.01 9.37
N VAL A 227 4.47 -35.71 8.08
CA VAL A 227 3.38 -35.53 7.14
C VAL A 227 2.65 -36.84 6.87
N GLN A 228 1.32 -36.80 6.76
CA GLN A 228 0.52 -37.99 6.47
C GLN A 228 0.83 -38.53 5.06
N ASP A 229 0.71 -39.85 4.90
CA ASP A 229 0.84 -40.50 3.60
C ASP A 229 -0.11 -39.86 2.56
N ASN A 230 0.36 -39.72 1.33
CA ASN A 230 -0.33 -39.05 0.22
C ASN A 230 -0.55 -37.52 0.36
N TYR A 231 0.05 -36.91 1.42
CA TYR A 231 0.11 -35.44 1.52
C TYR A 231 1.51 -34.92 1.17
N ALA A 232 1.58 -33.77 0.57
CA ALA A 232 2.85 -33.10 0.33
C ALA A 232 3.37 -32.45 1.61
N VAL A 233 4.68 -32.44 1.78
CA VAL A 233 5.30 -31.52 2.73
C VAL A 233 4.94 -30.10 2.34
N THR A 234 4.54 -29.27 3.32
CA THR A 234 4.04 -27.93 3.03
C THR A 234 4.60 -26.89 3.98
N THR A 235 4.82 -25.69 3.45
CA THR A 235 5.07 -24.49 4.25
C THR A 235 3.89 -23.54 4.11
N GLN A 236 3.28 -23.19 5.26
CA GLN A 236 2.20 -22.22 5.34
C GLN A 236 2.75 -20.86 5.74
N PHE A 237 2.34 -19.80 5.02
CA PHE A 237 2.65 -18.43 5.40
C PHE A 237 1.39 -17.58 5.52
N PHE A 238 1.45 -16.60 6.39
CA PHE A 238 0.62 -15.39 6.31
C PHE A 238 1.30 -14.34 5.43
N GLY A 239 0.55 -13.70 4.55
CA GLY A 239 0.93 -12.43 3.95
C GLY A 239 0.56 -11.31 4.92
N VAL A 240 1.57 -10.71 5.55
CA VAL A 240 1.38 -9.69 6.59
C VAL A 240 1.81 -8.33 6.07
N ARG A 241 0.91 -7.36 6.11
CA ARG A 241 1.19 -5.98 5.69
C ARG A 241 2.10 -5.28 6.70
N GLU A 242 3.20 -4.69 6.23
CA GLU A 242 4.25 -4.15 7.11
C GLU A 242 3.80 -2.91 7.92
N ARG A 243 2.95 -2.05 7.35
CA ARG A 243 2.58 -0.77 7.99
C ARG A 243 1.73 -0.91 9.26
N ASP A 244 0.93 -1.98 9.36
CA ASP A 244 -0.01 -2.19 10.47
C ASP A 244 -0.02 -3.63 11.00
N ASN A 245 0.92 -4.44 10.54
CA ASN A 245 1.07 -5.85 10.93
C ASN A 245 -0.21 -6.69 10.71
N LYS A 246 -1.04 -6.33 9.72
CA LYS A 246 -2.32 -6.99 9.42
C LYS A 246 -2.14 -8.18 8.49
N ILE A 247 -2.77 -9.32 8.80
CA ILE A 247 -2.89 -10.45 7.87
C ILE A 247 -3.80 -10.03 6.71
N VAL A 248 -3.25 -9.93 5.50
CA VAL A 248 -3.97 -9.59 4.27
C VAL A 248 -4.22 -10.81 3.37
N GLY A 249 -3.49 -11.91 3.60
CA GLY A 249 -3.65 -13.14 2.84
C GLY A 249 -2.98 -14.34 3.50
N MET A 250 -3.26 -15.51 2.93
CA MET A 250 -2.60 -16.77 3.25
C MET A 250 -2.05 -17.40 1.98
N ILE A 251 -0.87 -18.01 2.07
CA ILE A 251 -0.24 -18.75 0.97
C ILE A 251 0.35 -20.06 1.51
N ASN A 252 0.08 -21.14 0.79
CA ASN A 252 0.58 -22.47 1.11
C ASN A 252 1.48 -22.96 -0.03
N ILE A 253 2.68 -23.40 0.30
CA ILE A 253 3.67 -23.93 -0.64
C ILE A 253 3.82 -25.41 -0.38
N ARG A 254 3.56 -26.23 -1.39
CA ARG A 254 3.74 -27.68 -1.39
C ARG A 254 5.08 -27.97 -2.03
N HIS A 255 5.94 -28.67 -1.30
CA HIS A 255 7.31 -28.93 -1.75
C HIS A 255 7.36 -29.90 -2.94
N GLU A 256 6.32 -30.73 -3.09
CA GLU A 256 6.18 -31.71 -4.17
C GLU A 256 4.71 -31.87 -4.58
N LEU A 257 4.49 -32.50 -5.73
CA LEU A 257 3.16 -32.84 -6.23
C LEU A 257 2.82 -34.29 -5.81
N ALA A 258 2.60 -34.50 -4.50
CA ALA A 258 2.53 -35.84 -3.88
C ALA A 258 1.33 -36.70 -4.34
N ASN A 259 0.24 -36.11 -4.82
CA ASN A 259 -0.98 -36.82 -5.17
C ASN A 259 -1.60 -36.34 -6.49
N ASP A 260 -2.62 -37.05 -6.97
CA ASP A 260 -3.25 -36.75 -8.27
C ASP A 260 -3.93 -35.39 -8.31
N PHE A 261 -4.54 -34.95 -7.23
CA PHE A 261 -5.11 -33.61 -7.14
C PHE A 261 -4.04 -32.54 -7.40
N LEU A 262 -2.88 -32.64 -6.75
CA LEU A 262 -1.78 -31.70 -6.92
C LEU A 262 -1.18 -31.76 -8.32
N ARG A 263 -1.00 -32.98 -8.86
CA ARG A 263 -0.47 -33.18 -10.22
C ARG A 263 -1.41 -32.71 -11.31
N ASN A 264 -2.71 -32.89 -11.12
CA ASN A 264 -3.69 -32.55 -12.16
C ASN A 264 -4.02 -31.07 -12.20
N TYR A 265 -4.26 -30.40 -11.06
CA TYR A 265 -4.66 -29.00 -11.05
C TYR A 265 -4.41 -28.26 -9.70
N GLY A 266 -4.01 -28.93 -8.64
CA GLY A 266 -3.77 -28.28 -7.34
C GLY A 266 -2.46 -27.49 -7.28
N GLY A 267 -1.41 -28.02 -7.92
CA GLY A 267 -0.11 -27.38 -8.05
C GLY A 267 0.69 -27.23 -6.75
N ASN A 268 1.85 -26.58 -6.85
CA ASN A 268 2.76 -26.32 -5.73
C ASN A 268 2.29 -25.18 -4.84
N ILE A 269 1.63 -24.14 -5.40
CA ILE A 269 1.31 -22.91 -4.66
C ILE A 269 -0.18 -22.65 -4.72
N GLY A 270 -0.78 -22.45 -3.54
CA GLY A 270 -2.13 -21.91 -3.41
C GLY A 270 -2.11 -20.63 -2.58
N TYR A 271 -2.97 -19.67 -2.88
CA TYR A 271 -3.09 -18.43 -2.10
C TYR A 271 -4.53 -17.94 -2.03
N GLY A 272 -4.80 -17.14 -1.00
CA GLY A 272 -6.05 -16.43 -0.78
C GLY A 272 -5.81 -15.05 -0.21
N ILE A 273 -6.66 -14.09 -0.55
CA ILE A 273 -6.59 -12.70 -0.07
C ILE A 273 -7.86 -12.36 0.69
N ARG A 274 -7.70 -11.73 1.86
CA ARG A 274 -8.78 -11.18 2.68
C ARG A 274 -9.75 -10.37 1.82
N PRO A 275 -11.07 -10.56 1.91
CA PRO A 275 -12.04 -9.90 1.01
C PRO A 275 -11.85 -8.39 0.87
N THR A 276 -11.73 -7.66 1.99
CA THR A 276 -11.55 -6.20 2.00
C THR A 276 -10.16 -5.73 1.52
N GLU A 277 -9.22 -6.66 1.34
CA GLU A 277 -7.85 -6.36 0.92
C GLU A 277 -7.56 -6.81 -0.53
N ARG A 278 -8.57 -7.26 -1.27
CA ARG A 278 -8.44 -7.67 -2.69
C ARG A 278 -8.18 -6.48 -3.60
N ARG A 279 -7.58 -6.74 -4.78
CA ARG A 279 -7.26 -5.76 -5.84
C ARG A 279 -6.24 -4.67 -5.42
N LYS A 280 -5.48 -4.90 -4.34
CA LYS A 280 -4.42 -4.00 -3.85
C LYS A 280 -3.01 -4.51 -4.18
N GLY A 281 -2.87 -5.54 -5.02
CA GLY A 281 -1.58 -6.09 -5.46
C GLY A 281 -0.95 -7.12 -4.50
N TYR A 282 -1.58 -7.43 -3.37
CA TYR A 282 -1.01 -8.35 -2.38
C TYR A 282 -0.82 -9.79 -2.87
N ALA A 283 -1.72 -10.30 -3.73
CA ALA A 283 -1.57 -11.63 -4.31
C ALA A 283 -0.28 -11.75 -5.14
N THR A 284 0.04 -10.72 -5.93
CA THR A 284 1.27 -10.65 -6.73
C THR A 284 2.51 -10.65 -5.83
N GLN A 285 2.55 -9.77 -4.81
CA GLN A 285 3.68 -9.71 -3.88
C GLN A 285 3.87 -11.02 -3.10
N MET A 286 2.76 -11.68 -2.67
CA MET A 286 2.83 -12.97 -2.01
C MET A 286 3.39 -14.04 -2.94
N LEU A 287 2.92 -14.08 -4.20
CA LEU A 287 3.39 -15.06 -5.18
C LEU A 287 4.86 -14.84 -5.50
N GLU A 288 5.32 -13.61 -5.73
CA GLU A 288 6.74 -13.27 -5.97
C GLU A 288 7.64 -13.77 -4.84
N GLN A 289 7.27 -13.51 -3.58
CA GLN A 289 8.03 -13.99 -2.43
C GLN A 289 8.00 -15.53 -2.31
N ALA A 290 6.86 -16.16 -2.62
CA ALA A 290 6.74 -17.62 -2.63
C ALA A 290 7.59 -18.27 -3.73
N LEU A 291 7.66 -17.67 -4.93
CA LEU A 291 8.54 -18.14 -6.01
C LEU A 291 10.01 -18.05 -5.62
N LYS A 292 10.40 -16.95 -4.97
CA LYS A 292 11.74 -16.79 -4.42
C LYS A 292 12.05 -17.89 -3.38
N TYR A 293 11.13 -18.14 -2.44
CA TYR A 293 11.25 -19.23 -1.46
C TYR A 293 11.38 -20.60 -2.14
N CYS A 294 10.57 -20.89 -3.16
CA CYS A 294 10.65 -22.14 -3.90
C CYS A 294 12.02 -22.34 -4.56
N LYS A 295 12.59 -21.26 -5.11
CA LYS A 295 13.92 -21.30 -5.74
C LYS A 295 15.05 -21.46 -4.72
N GLU A 296 15.08 -20.60 -3.70
CA GLU A 296 16.23 -20.45 -2.79
C GLU A 296 16.23 -21.49 -1.67
N GLU A 297 15.07 -21.83 -1.12
CA GLU A 297 14.96 -22.75 0.03
C GLU A 297 14.61 -24.19 -0.37
N LEU A 298 13.83 -24.35 -1.45
CA LEU A 298 13.40 -25.68 -1.89
C LEU A 298 14.16 -26.18 -3.12
N ASN A 299 15.03 -25.36 -3.72
CA ASN A 299 15.81 -25.69 -4.92
C ASN A 299 14.96 -26.19 -6.10
N LEU A 300 13.73 -25.68 -6.24
CA LEU A 300 12.85 -26.03 -7.35
C LEU A 300 13.24 -25.23 -8.59
N GLU A 301 13.25 -25.86 -9.76
CA GLU A 301 13.49 -25.19 -11.05
C GLU A 301 12.22 -24.60 -11.66
N LYS A 302 11.07 -25.15 -11.30
CA LYS A 302 9.76 -24.72 -11.76
C LYS A 302 8.67 -25.07 -10.76
N VAL A 303 7.57 -24.34 -10.79
CA VAL A 303 6.39 -24.62 -9.96
C VAL A 303 5.13 -24.63 -10.81
N MET A 304 4.18 -25.48 -10.40
CA MET A 304 2.85 -25.58 -11.00
C MET A 304 1.83 -24.80 -10.19
N LEU A 305 0.97 -24.05 -10.84
CA LEU A 305 -0.19 -23.40 -10.23
C LEU A 305 -1.45 -23.73 -11.02
N GLY A 306 -2.56 -23.93 -10.28
CA GLY A 306 -3.87 -24.11 -10.88
C GLY A 306 -4.85 -23.04 -10.45
N CYS A 307 -5.72 -22.61 -11.36
CA CYS A 307 -6.88 -21.78 -11.01
C CYS A 307 -8.08 -22.12 -11.87
N TYR A 308 -9.29 -21.88 -11.36
CA TYR A 308 -10.48 -22.01 -12.21
C TYR A 308 -10.47 -20.98 -13.34
N LYS A 309 -10.95 -21.37 -14.52
CA LYS A 309 -10.98 -20.53 -15.74
C LYS A 309 -11.74 -19.22 -15.51
N GLU A 310 -12.80 -19.25 -14.73
CA GLU A 310 -13.58 -18.08 -14.33
C GLU A 310 -12.89 -17.18 -13.29
N ASN A 311 -11.81 -17.65 -12.65
CA ASN A 311 -11.07 -16.86 -11.67
C ASN A 311 -10.03 -15.96 -12.35
N GLU A 312 -10.53 -14.91 -13.02
CA GLU A 312 -9.72 -13.95 -13.76
C GLU A 312 -8.64 -13.27 -12.89
N ALA A 313 -8.93 -13.03 -11.61
CA ALA A 313 -7.98 -12.41 -10.70
C ALA A 313 -6.75 -13.31 -10.46
N SER A 314 -6.96 -14.60 -10.19
CA SER A 314 -5.87 -15.56 -10.03
C SER A 314 -5.11 -15.77 -11.35
N ARG A 315 -5.83 -15.88 -12.46
CA ARG A 315 -5.24 -16.03 -13.79
C ARG A 315 -4.27 -14.88 -14.10
N ARG A 316 -4.69 -13.63 -13.91
CA ARG A 316 -3.82 -12.47 -14.14
C ARG A 316 -2.60 -12.45 -13.21
N THR A 317 -2.78 -12.81 -11.95
CA THR A 317 -1.67 -12.88 -10.98
C THR A 317 -0.62 -13.89 -11.44
N ILE A 318 -1.06 -15.08 -11.90
CA ILE A 318 -0.16 -16.13 -12.38
C ILE A 318 0.56 -15.71 -13.67
N LEU A 319 -0.17 -15.13 -14.63
CA LEU A 319 0.41 -14.66 -15.90
C LEU A 319 1.43 -13.53 -15.67
N ASN A 320 1.14 -12.59 -14.81
CA ASN A 320 2.05 -11.50 -14.45
C ASN A 320 3.34 -12.00 -13.76
N ALA A 321 3.26 -13.14 -13.07
CA ALA A 321 4.42 -13.81 -12.48
C ALA A 321 5.20 -14.72 -13.46
N GLY A 322 4.90 -14.65 -14.77
CA GLY A 322 5.57 -15.44 -15.81
C GLY A 322 4.98 -16.83 -16.03
N GLY A 323 3.74 -17.06 -15.58
CA GLY A 323 3.04 -18.35 -15.79
C GLY A 323 2.68 -18.60 -17.24
N ALA A 324 3.07 -19.76 -17.77
CA ALA A 324 2.69 -20.26 -19.08
C ALA A 324 1.57 -21.30 -18.92
N LEU A 325 0.46 -21.11 -19.64
CA LEU A 325 -0.64 -22.07 -19.67
C LEU A 325 -0.17 -23.37 -20.32
N GLU A 326 -0.30 -24.48 -19.61
CA GLU A 326 0.01 -25.79 -20.14
C GLU A 326 -1.24 -26.50 -20.68
N ARG A 327 -2.31 -26.56 -19.86
CA ARG A 327 -3.53 -27.29 -20.19
C ARG A 327 -4.76 -26.80 -19.43
N GLU A 328 -5.92 -27.18 -19.90
CA GLU A 328 -7.19 -27.11 -19.18
C GLU A 328 -7.64 -28.51 -18.75
N VAL A 329 -8.18 -28.61 -17.53
CA VAL A 329 -8.64 -29.88 -16.93
C VAL A 329 -10.05 -29.69 -16.41
N LYS A 330 -10.96 -30.61 -16.73
CA LYS A 330 -12.28 -30.67 -16.12
C LYS A 330 -12.14 -31.27 -14.72
N THR A 331 -12.52 -30.53 -13.69
CA THR A 331 -12.45 -30.97 -12.31
C THR A 331 -13.68 -31.82 -11.94
N GLU A 332 -13.63 -32.55 -10.82
CA GLU A 332 -14.70 -33.43 -10.35
C GLU A 332 -16.04 -32.70 -10.17
N ASN A 333 -16.00 -31.43 -9.79
CA ASN A 333 -17.20 -30.57 -9.65
C ASN A 333 -17.69 -29.94 -10.97
N GLY A 334 -17.15 -30.41 -12.12
CA GLY A 334 -17.55 -30.00 -13.46
C GLY A 334 -16.98 -28.67 -13.95
N LYS A 335 -16.20 -27.95 -13.14
CA LYS A 335 -15.55 -26.70 -13.53
C LYS A 335 -14.30 -26.94 -14.36
N ILE A 336 -13.86 -25.95 -15.12
CA ILE A 336 -12.60 -25.99 -15.86
C ILE A 336 -11.51 -25.33 -15.00
N ALA A 337 -10.45 -26.07 -14.71
CA ALA A 337 -9.21 -25.56 -14.14
C ALA A 337 -8.17 -25.34 -15.24
N GLN A 338 -7.45 -24.25 -15.17
CA GLN A 338 -6.29 -23.94 -16.00
C GLN A 338 -5.01 -24.19 -15.20
N VAL A 339 -4.08 -24.89 -15.81
CA VAL A 339 -2.80 -25.30 -15.20
C VAL A 339 -1.68 -24.52 -15.85
N TYR A 340 -0.85 -23.92 -15.03
CA TYR A 340 0.26 -23.06 -15.43
C TYR A 340 1.58 -23.54 -14.83
N TRP A 341 2.67 -23.33 -15.56
CA TRP A 341 4.03 -23.51 -15.06
C TRP A 341 4.76 -22.17 -15.03
N ILE A 342 5.50 -21.95 -13.96
CA ILE A 342 6.43 -20.82 -13.81
C ILE A 342 7.84 -21.39 -13.66
N LYS A 343 8.78 -20.95 -14.49
CA LYS A 343 10.23 -21.22 -14.31
C LYS A 343 10.79 -20.29 -13.25
N LEU A 344 11.68 -20.80 -12.38
CA LEU A 344 12.27 -20.08 -11.25
C LEU A 344 13.69 -19.59 -11.51
#